data_97d2efa6aa33eb176eac39ba68a7ac43
#
_entry.id   97d2efa6aa33eb176eac39ba68a7ac43
#
_cell.length_a   1.000
_cell.length_b   1.000
_cell.length_c   1.000
_cell.angle_alpha   90.00
_cell.angle_beta   90.00
_cell.angle_gamma   90.00
#
_symmetry.space_group_name_H-M   'P 1'
#
loop_
_entity.id
_entity.type
_entity.pdbx_description
1 polymer ?
#
loop_
_entity_poly.entity_id
_entity_poly.type
_entity_poly.pdbx_seq_one_letter_code
_entity_poly.pdbx_strand_id
1 'polypeptide(L)'
;VTVNTYYKAKELEYLLKQSDTTTLFLVQGFKDVDYVEMVKKVIPDLENSTPGSLSLEDLPFLKNIVFIGDKAPEGMFSYSKIEAMHSEVSDEELAERQQSLNAHDTINMQYTSGTTGFPKGVELTHHNIVNNAYYVGQTMGMTDKDRLCIPVPFFHCFGCVLSTLNSVVHGSAMVPIEQFDAGAVLKAIEQEKCTALQGVPTMFIAELRHPDFEKYELSSLRTGIMAGSSCPIEVMKESMEKMYLKEITIAYGLTESSPVITMTRRDDPIEKRVETVGKVLPHIEAKIVDPENGEDLPPGEPGELIARGYNIMKGYYKMPEKTAESIVDGWLHSKD
;
A
#
# COMPACT_ATOMS: atom_id res chain seq x y z
N VAL A 1 7.53 8.43 -1.04
CA VAL A 1 6.98 8.25 0.32
C VAL A 1 5.50 8.51 0.30
N THR A 2 4.70 7.58 0.79
CA THR A 2 3.24 7.75 0.92
C THR A 2 2.91 8.23 2.33
N VAL A 3 2.13 9.32 2.43
CA VAL A 3 1.78 9.94 3.72
C VAL A 3 0.39 9.47 4.15
N ASN A 4 0.28 8.99 5.39
CA ASN A 4 -1.02 8.65 5.97
C ASN A 4 -1.89 9.91 6.09
N THR A 5 -3.06 9.90 5.49
CA THR A 5 -4.01 11.02 5.43
C THR A 5 -4.55 11.45 6.80
N TYR A 6 -4.37 10.65 7.84
CA TYR A 6 -4.79 10.94 9.21
C TYR A 6 -3.67 11.52 10.09
N TYR A 7 -2.45 11.66 9.57
CA TYR A 7 -1.34 12.25 10.33
C TYR A 7 -1.67 13.68 10.81
N LYS A 8 -1.09 14.03 11.95
CA LYS A 8 -1.10 15.39 12.49
C LYS A 8 0.26 16.06 12.25
N ALA A 9 0.38 17.33 12.58
CA ALA A 9 1.58 18.13 12.27
C ALA A 9 2.90 17.49 12.75
N LYS A 10 2.93 16.93 13.96
CA LYS A 10 4.13 16.29 14.53
C LYS A 10 4.53 15.00 13.78
N GLU A 11 3.55 14.23 13.35
CA GLU A 11 3.77 13.00 12.58
C GLU A 11 4.24 13.33 11.16
N LEU A 12 3.67 14.36 10.55
CA LEU A 12 4.11 14.88 9.26
C LEU A 12 5.55 15.42 9.33
N GLU A 13 5.86 16.25 10.33
CA GLU A 13 7.21 16.76 10.57
C GLU A 13 8.23 15.64 10.71
N TYR A 14 7.93 14.64 11.54
CA TYR A 14 8.78 13.45 11.71
C TYR A 14 9.01 12.73 10.39
N LEU A 15 7.95 12.47 9.62
CA LEU A 15 8.05 11.78 8.32
C LEU A 15 8.92 12.56 7.35
N LEU A 16 8.67 13.87 7.17
CA LEU A 16 9.43 14.73 6.25
C LEU A 16 10.93 14.74 6.60
N LYS A 17 11.25 14.81 7.89
CA LYS A 17 12.62 14.81 8.40
C LYS A 17 13.31 13.44 8.24
N GLN A 18 12.62 12.37 8.62
CA GLN A 18 13.20 11.03 8.62
C GLN A 18 13.41 10.50 7.20
N SER A 19 12.50 10.83 6.25
CA SER A 19 12.56 10.37 4.86
C SER A 19 13.43 11.23 3.94
N ASP A 20 14.05 12.31 4.42
CA ASP A 20 14.77 13.30 3.60
C ASP A 20 13.91 13.80 2.42
N THR A 21 12.62 14.02 2.67
CA THR A 21 11.70 14.47 1.64
C THR A 21 12.17 15.78 1.02
N THR A 22 12.32 15.78 -0.31
CA THR A 22 12.73 16.98 -1.07
C THR A 22 11.53 17.76 -1.60
N THR A 23 10.45 17.09 -1.93
CA THR A 23 9.23 17.68 -2.49
C THR A 23 8.00 17.05 -1.86
N LEU A 24 7.12 17.89 -1.34
CA LEU A 24 5.83 17.48 -0.78
C LEU A 24 4.70 17.87 -1.74
N PHE A 25 3.89 16.90 -2.15
CA PHE A 25 2.64 17.16 -2.87
C PHE A 25 1.47 17.06 -1.90
N LEU A 26 0.54 18.02 -1.98
CA LEU A 26 -0.68 18.01 -1.15
C LEU A 26 -1.87 18.61 -1.88
N VAL A 27 -3.06 18.25 -1.40
CA VAL A 27 -4.35 18.91 -1.68
C VAL A 27 -4.75 19.78 -0.49
N GLN A 28 -5.85 20.53 -0.57
CA GLN A 28 -6.32 21.39 0.52
C GLN A 28 -6.50 20.61 1.83
N GLY A 29 -7.09 19.44 1.77
CA GLY A 29 -7.34 18.66 2.96
C GLY A 29 -8.16 17.40 2.67
N PHE A 30 -8.49 16.68 3.74
CA PHE A 30 -9.32 15.48 3.70
C PHE A 30 -10.17 15.44 4.98
N LYS A 31 -11.50 15.36 4.84
CA LYS A 31 -12.44 15.46 5.97
C LYS A 31 -12.20 16.74 6.78
N ASP A 32 -12.03 16.58 8.09
CA ASP A 32 -11.82 17.68 9.04
C ASP A 32 -10.33 18.09 9.15
N VAL A 33 -9.45 17.54 8.32
CA VAL A 33 -8.02 17.82 8.33
C VAL A 33 -7.66 18.73 7.16
N ASP A 34 -7.29 19.97 7.45
CA ASP A 34 -6.72 20.92 6.50
C ASP A 34 -5.21 20.68 6.42
N TYR A 35 -4.74 20.17 5.27
CA TYR A 35 -3.32 19.88 5.06
C TYR A 35 -2.50 21.14 4.84
N VAL A 36 -3.08 22.19 4.27
CA VAL A 36 -2.41 23.46 4.08
C VAL A 36 -2.10 24.08 5.45
N GLU A 37 -3.09 24.15 6.33
CA GLU A 37 -2.91 24.63 7.69
C GLU A 37 -1.97 23.74 8.52
N MET A 38 -1.97 22.44 8.24
CA MET A 38 -1.02 21.51 8.89
C MET A 38 0.42 21.80 8.47
N VAL A 39 0.67 21.98 7.17
CA VAL A 39 2.00 22.31 6.64
C VAL A 39 2.48 23.66 7.15
N LYS A 40 1.60 24.67 7.24
CA LYS A 40 1.94 25.98 7.85
C LYS A 40 2.35 25.87 9.33
N LYS A 41 1.78 24.94 10.09
CA LYS A 41 2.22 24.65 11.47
C LYS A 41 3.60 24.03 11.54
N VAL A 42 3.96 23.21 10.54
CA VAL A 42 5.31 22.60 10.44
C VAL A 42 6.32 23.61 9.91
N ILE A 43 5.90 24.53 9.04
CA ILE A 43 6.73 25.55 8.39
C ILE A 43 6.06 26.92 8.56
N PRO A 44 6.23 27.58 9.72
CA PRO A 44 5.52 28.82 10.04
C PRO A 44 5.77 29.98 9.04
N ASP A 45 6.97 30.06 8.46
CA ASP A 45 7.35 31.13 7.52
C ASP A 45 7.10 30.77 6.04
N LEU A 46 6.33 29.72 5.77
CA LEU A 46 6.09 29.23 4.41
C LEU A 46 5.54 30.31 3.48
N GLU A 47 4.60 31.12 3.95
CA GLU A 47 3.95 32.17 3.15
C GLU A 47 4.94 33.28 2.70
N ASN A 48 6.03 33.49 3.44
CA ASN A 48 7.08 34.42 3.10
C ASN A 48 8.18 33.82 2.22
N SER A 49 8.12 32.52 1.92
CA SER A 49 9.13 31.82 1.14
C SER A 49 8.83 31.91 -0.36
N THR A 50 9.89 31.81 -1.16
CA THR A 50 9.76 31.65 -2.61
C THR A 50 9.65 30.15 -2.94
N PRO A 51 8.63 29.72 -3.69
CA PRO A 51 8.53 28.34 -4.15
C PRO A 51 9.82 27.85 -4.83
N GLY A 52 10.33 26.70 -4.44
CA GLY A 52 11.58 26.13 -4.96
C GLY A 52 12.84 26.57 -4.23
N SER A 53 12.73 27.47 -3.25
CA SER A 53 13.89 28.03 -2.54
C SER A 53 13.78 27.87 -1.02
N LEU A 54 13.05 26.85 -0.55
CA LEU A 54 12.96 26.57 0.88
C LEU A 54 14.33 26.25 1.47
N SER A 55 14.66 26.88 2.60
CA SER A 55 15.88 26.63 3.36
C SER A 55 15.52 26.57 4.84
N LEU A 56 15.25 25.39 5.33
CA LEU A 56 14.73 25.12 6.66
C LEU A 56 15.79 24.35 7.47
N GLU A 57 16.11 24.85 8.68
CA GLU A 57 17.09 24.18 9.56
C GLU A 57 16.64 22.79 9.96
N ASP A 58 15.37 22.62 10.33
CA ASP A 58 14.80 21.36 10.78
C ASP A 58 14.43 20.39 9.64
N LEU A 59 14.24 20.89 8.42
CA LEU A 59 13.90 20.12 7.22
C LEU A 59 14.84 20.46 6.05
N PRO A 60 16.16 20.18 6.17
CA PRO A 60 17.18 20.71 5.25
C PRO A 60 17.05 20.18 3.82
N PHE A 61 16.38 19.06 3.62
CA PHE A 61 16.15 18.45 2.30
C PHE A 61 14.90 18.96 1.62
N LEU A 62 13.89 19.48 2.36
CA LEU A 62 12.64 19.95 1.78
C LEU A 62 12.85 21.27 1.02
N LYS A 63 12.67 21.22 -0.30
CA LYS A 63 12.87 22.36 -1.21
C LYS A 63 11.57 22.83 -1.82
N ASN A 64 10.65 21.91 -2.08
CA ASN A 64 9.44 22.17 -2.84
C ASN A 64 8.20 21.70 -2.10
N ILE A 65 7.16 22.54 -2.17
CA ILE A 65 5.80 22.14 -1.79
C ILE A 65 4.92 22.42 -3.00
N VAL A 66 4.20 21.40 -3.48
CA VAL A 66 3.35 21.46 -4.66
C VAL A 66 1.90 21.25 -4.25
N PHE A 67 1.08 22.24 -4.47
CA PHE A 67 -0.35 22.20 -4.22
C PHE A 67 -1.11 21.71 -5.45
N ILE A 68 -1.91 20.68 -5.28
CA ILE A 68 -2.80 20.12 -6.31
C ILE A 68 -4.19 20.74 -6.11
N GLY A 69 -4.49 21.77 -6.92
CA GLY A 69 -5.74 22.51 -6.88
C GLY A 69 -5.67 23.75 -7.77
N ASP A 70 -6.77 24.50 -7.86
CA ASP A 70 -6.92 25.62 -8.81
C ASP A 70 -5.99 26.80 -8.50
N LYS A 71 -5.79 27.08 -7.21
CA LYS A 71 -4.96 28.20 -6.76
C LYS A 71 -4.08 27.76 -5.60
N ALA A 72 -2.78 27.76 -5.83
CA ALA A 72 -1.81 27.45 -4.78
C ALA A 72 -1.76 28.54 -3.71
N PRO A 73 -1.66 28.16 -2.42
CA PRO A 73 -1.31 29.08 -1.34
C PRO A 73 0.08 29.71 -1.55
N GLU A 74 0.33 30.86 -0.89
CA GLU A 74 1.64 31.51 -0.91
C GLU A 74 2.74 30.56 -0.39
N GLY A 75 3.92 30.63 -0.98
CA GLY A 75 5.05 29.72 -0.68
C GLY A 75 5.01 28.34 -1.36
N MET A 76 3.94 28.01 -2.08
CA MET A 76 3.77 26.72 -2.76
C MET A 76 3.74 26.87 -4.29
N PHE A 77 4.21 25.86 -5.02
CA PHE A 77 3.93 25.74 -6.45
C PHE A 77 2.49 25.30 -6.67
N SER A 78 1.82 25.81 -7.71
CA SER A 78 0.64 25.14 -8.26
C SER A 78 1.06 23.95 -9.11
N TYR A 79 0.26 22.89 -9.12
CA TYR A 79 0.50 21.73 -9.96
C TYR A 79 0.58 22.12 -11.46
N SER A 80 -0.31 23.01 -11.91
CA SER A 80 -0.30 23.52 -13.30
C SER A 80 1.00 24.23 -13.68
N LYS A 81 1.65 24.92 -12.71
CA LYS A 81 2.95 25.52 -12.96
C LYS A 81 4.03 24.47 -13.16
N ILE A 82 4.01 23.39 -12.38
CA ILE A 82 4.95 22.28 -12.56
C ILE A 82 4.72 21.59 -13.91
N GLU A 83 3.46 21.38 -14.30
CA GLU A 83 3.15 20.84 -15.63
C GLU A 83 3.70 21.72 -16.76
N ALA A 84 3.57 23.04 -16.63
CA ALA A 84 4.09 23.98 -17.62
C ALA A 84 5.64 23.98 -17.76
N MET A 85 6.35 23.49 -16.74
CA MET A 85 7.82 23.37 -16.74
C MET A 85 8.33 22.17 -17.57
N HIS A 86 7.44 21.34 -18.13
CA HIS A 86 7.85 20.18 -18.95
C HIS A 86 8.80 20.55 -20.09
N SER A 87 8.69 21.75 -20.64
CA SER A 87 9.57 22.24 -21.70
C SER A 87 10.99 22.61 -21.24
N GLU A 88 11.24 22.63 -19.93
CA GLU A 88 12.57 22.88 -19.36
C GLU A 88 13.43 21.64 -19.29
N VAL A 89 12.84 20.44 -19.56
CA VAL A 89 13.54 19.16 -19.61
C VAL A 89 13.46 18.64 -21.03
N SER A 90 14.62 18.39 -21.66
CA SER A 90 14.70 17.82 -23.01
C SER A 90 14.37 16.31 -23.01
N ASP A 91 14.01 15.79 -24.19
CA ASP A 91 13.78 14.35 -24.37
C ASP A 91 15.06 13.55 -24.11
N GLU A 92 16.21 14.10 -24.43
CA GLU A 92 17.53 13.50 -24.18
C GLU A 92 17.79 13.37 -22.68
N GLU A 93 17.59 14.43 -21.89
CA GLU A 93 17.74 14.41 -20.42
C GLU A 93 16.80 13.41 -19.77
N LEU A 94 15.56 13.35 -20.25
CA LEU A 94 14.58 12.36 -19.78
C LEU A 94 15.04 10.93 -20.09
N ALA A 95 15.54 10.69 -21.31
CA ALA A 95 16.05 9.38 -21.72
C ALA A 95 17.28 8.96 -20.90
N GLU A 96 18.23 9.87 -20.67
CA GLU A 96 19.39 9.63 -19.81
C GLU A 96 18.95 9.28 -18.38
N ARG A 97 17.98 10.02 -17.83
CA ARG A 97 17.42 9.74 -16.50
C ARG A 97 16.78 8.35 -16.44
N GLN A 98 15.98 7.99 -17.43
CA GLN A 98 15.37 6.66 -17.52
C GLN A 98 16.41 5.53 -17.58
N GLN A 99 17.48 5.71 -18.36
CA GLN A 99 18.57 4.73 -18.48
C GLN A 99 19.40 4.61 -17.19
N SER A 100 19.42 5.62 -16.35
CA SER A 100 20.15 5.60 -15.07
C SER A 100 19.41 4.81 -13.97
N LEU A 101 18.13 4.46 -14.16
CA LEU A 101 17.33 3.74 -13.17
C LEU A 101 17.62 2.25 -13.19
N ASN A 102 17.59 1.63 -12.00
CA ASN A 102 17.79 0.19 -11.84
C ASN A 102 16.58 -0.43 -11.11
N ALA A 103 16.24 -1.66 -11.46
CA ALA A 103 15.14 -2.38 -10.83
C ALA A 103 15.29 -2.56 -9.30
N HIS A 104 16.53 -2.48 -8.80
CA HIS A 104 16.85 -2.57 -7.37
C HIS A 104 16.98 -1.20 -6.68
N ASP A 105 16.68 -0.11 -7.38
CA ASP A 105 16.57 1.19 -6.73
C ASP A 105 15.34 1.25 -5.85
N THR A 106 15.46 1.93 -4.69
CA THR A 106 14.33 2.20 -3.81
C THR A 106 13.37 3.16 -4.48
N ILE A 107 12.15 2.72 -4.77
CA ILE A 107 11.12 3.53 -5.43
C ILE A 107 9.97 3.89 -4.50
N ASN A 108 9.78 3.10 -3.46
CA ASN A 108 8.69 3.30 -2.52
C ASN A 108 9.21 3.22 -1.09
N MET A 109 8.74 4.10 -0.23
CA MET A 109 8.99 4.05 1.20
C MET A 109 7.66 4.15 1.92
N GLN A 110 7.33 3.11 2.68
CA GLN A 110 6.10 3.06 3.47
C GLN A 110 6.41 3.00 4.95
N TYR A 111 5.65 3.80 5.71
CA TYR A 111 5.85 3.90 7.15
C TYR A 111 4.96 2.93 7.89
N THR A 112 5.58 2.06 8.70
CA THR A 112 4.88 1.11 9.56
C THR A 112 4.85 1.63 10.99
N SER A 113 3.76 1.35 11.72
CA SER A 113 3.70 1.57 13.17
C SER A 113 4.65 0.61 13.86
N GLY A 114 5.82 1.10 14.27
CA GLY A 114 6.75 0.30 15.06
C GLY A 114 6.23 0.07 16.49
N THR A 115 6.54 -1.09 17.06
CA THR A 115 6.28 -1.41 18.48
C THR A 115 7.05 -0.49 19.45
N THR A 116 7.98 0.33 18.94
CA THR A 116 8.89 1.19 19.69
C THR A 116 8.55 2.68 19.67
N GLY A 117 7.36 3.08 19.19
CA GLY A 117 6.83 4.44 19.29
C GLY A 117 6.88 5.29 18.02
N PHE A 118 7.94 5.27 17.21
CA PHE A 118 8.01 6.02 15.95
C PHE A 118 7.92 5.10 14.74
N PRO A 119 7.17 5.50 13.68
CA PRO A 119 7.07 4.73 12.45
C PRO A 119 8.43 4.56 11.77
N LYS A 120 8.65 3.37 11.19
CA LYS A 120 9.87 3.04 10.44
C LYS A 120 9.60 3.12 8.94
N GLY A 121 10.49 3.76 8.19
CA GLY A 121 10.40 3.85 6.72
C GLY A 121 10.94 2.57 6.08
N VAL A 122 10.06 1.73 5.57
CA VAL A 122 10.39 0.49 4.86
C VAL A 122 10.77 0.82 3.42
N GLU A 123 12.00 0.53 3.01
CA GLU A 123 12.49 0.74 1.64
C GLU A 123 12.14 -0.42 0.72
N LEU A 124 11.32 -0.14 -0.28
CA LEU A 124 10.89 -1.11 -1.28
C LEU A 124 11.40 -0.71 -2.67
N THR A 125 11.99 -1.67 -3.37
CA THR A 125 12.50 -1.48 -4.73
C THR A 125 11.44 -1.73 -5.79
N HIS A 126 11.68 -1.29 -7.03
CA HIS A 126 10.85 -1.69 -8.17
C HIS A 126 10.70 -3.21 -8.25
N HIS A 127 11.83 -3.94 -8.08
CA HIS A 127 11.85 -5.40 -8.14
C HIS A 127 10.95 -6.04 -7.08
N ASN A 128 10.95 -5.51 -5.86
CA ASN A 128 10.08 -6.02 -4.80
C ASN A 128 8.60 -5.87 -5.15
N ILE A 129 8.14 -4.63 -5.34
CA ILE A 129 6.71 -4.33 -5.39
C ILE A 129 6.05 -4.74 -6.72
N VAL A 130 6.77 -4.64 -7.85
CA VAL A 130 6.21 -5.02 -9.15
C VAL A 130 6.01 -6.54 -9.24
N ASN A 131 7.01 -7.33 -8.79
CA ASN A 131 6.87 -8.79 -8.78
C ASN A 131 5.79 -9.25 -7.79
N ASN A 132 5.69 -8.62 -6.61
CA ASN A 132 4.63 -8.98 -5.66
C ASN A 132 3.24 -8.68 -6.23
N ALA A 133 3.04 -7.50 -6.82
CA ALA A 133 1.80 -7.15 -7.51
C ALA A 133 1.46 -8.15 -8.63
N TYR A 134 2.45 -8.56 -9.43
CA TYR A 134 2.28 -9.52 -10.50
C TYR A 134 1.81 -10.89 -9.99
N TYR A 135 2.53 -11.51 -9.05
CA TYR A 135 2.17 -12.83 -8.56
C TYR A 135 0.88 -12.86 -7.75
N VAL A 136 0.57 -11.79 -7.04
CA VAL A 136 -0.71 -11.64 -6.34
C VAL A 136 -1.86 -11.57 -7.36
N GLY A 137 -1.75 -10.73 -8.39
CA GLY A 137 -2.78 -10.63 -9.41
C GLY A 137 -2.96 -11.92 -10.22
N GLN A 138 -1.86 -12.63 -10.54
CA GLN A 138 -1.95 -13.98 -11.13
C GLN A 138 -2.73 -14.94 -10.22
N THR A 139 -2.47 -14.91 -8.91
CA THR A 139 -3.17 -15.77 -7.94
C THR A 139 -4.66 -15.45 -7.87
N MET A 140 -5.02 -14.17 -7.95
CA MET A 140 -6.41 -13.70 -8.06
C MET A 140 -7.05 -14.02 -9.41
N GLY A 141 -6.26 -14.35 -10.44
CA GLY A 141 -6.71 -14.50 -11.82
C GLY A 141 -7.10 -13.16 -12.47
N MET A 142 -6.37 -12.08 -12.15
CA MET A 142 -6.60 -10.75 -12.76
C MET A 142 -6.20 -10.72 -14.23
N THR A 143 -6.96 -9.97 -15.00
CA THR A 143 -6.77 -9.76 -16.44
C THR A 143 -7.09 -8.31 -16.82
N ASP A 144 -6.85 -7.94 -18.07
CA ASP A 144 -7.20 -6.64 -18.67
C ASP A 144 -8.71 -6.36 -18.75
N LYS A 145 -9.53 -7.39 -18.51
CA LYS A 145 -11.00 -7.27 -18.49
C LYS A 145 -11.56 -6.95 -17.11
N ASP A 146 -10.71 -7.05 -16.08
CA ASP A 146 -11.15 -6.85 -14.70
C ASP A 146 -11.24 -5.38 -14.34
N ARG A 147 -12.10 -5.10 -13.38
CA ARG A 147 -12.36 -3.79 -12.80
C ARG A 147 -12.29 -3.94 -11.28
N LEU A 148 -11.22 -3.44 -10.70
CA LEU A 148 -10.93 -3.58 -9.26
C LEU A 148 -11.50 -2.41 -8.47
N CYS A 149 -12.47 -2.68 -7.58
CA CYS A 149 -12.92 -1.72 -6.58
C CYS A 149 -11.89 -1.63 -5.45
N ILE A 150 -11.44 -0.40 -5.15
CA ILE A 150 -10.33 -0.14 -4.22
C ILE A 150 -10.79 0.77 -3.07
N PRO A 151 -11.37 0.24 -2.01
CA PRO A 151 -11.76 1.02 -0.82
C PRO A 151 -10.63 1.15 0.21
N VAL A 152 -9.50 0.47 0.00
CA VAL A 152 -8.34 0.46 0.89
C VAL A 152 -7.43 1.66 0.66
N PRO A 153 -6.75 2.19 1.71
CA PRO A 153 -5.93 3.39 1.58
C PRO A 153 -4.69 3.20 0.70
N PHE A 154 -4.41 4.17 -0.18
CA PHE A 154 -3.24 4.13 -1.08
C PHE A 154 -1.91 4.39 -0.39
N PHE A 155 -1.90 4.94 0.82
CA PHE A 155 -0.69 5.09 1.61
C PHE A 155 -0.21 3.79 2.27
N HIS A 156 -1.00 2.71 2.20
CA HIS A 156 -0.67 1.38 2.69
C HIS A 156 -0.36 0.44 1.52
N CYS A 157 0.51 -0.56 1.73
CA CYS A 157 0.85 -1.58 0.72
C CYS A 157 -0.37 -2.23 0.08
N PHE A 158 -1.44 -2.43 0.82
CA PHE A 158 -2.67 -3.00 0.29
C PHE A 158 -3.22 -2.15 -0.87
N GLY A 159 -3.38 -0.84 -0.68
CA GLY A 159 -3.84 0.06 -1.74
C GLY A 159 -2.78 0.35 -2.80
N CYS A 160 -1.53 0.58 -2.39
CA CYS A 160 -0.45 0.91 -3.31
C CYS A 160 -0.03 -0.29 -4.18
N VAL A 161 0.33 -1.42 -3.58
CA VAL A 161 0.90 -2.57 -4.30
C VAL A 161 -0.18 -3.53 -4.76
N LEU A 162 -1.02 -4.03 -3.82
CA LEU A 162 -1.99 -5.08 -4.14
C LEU A 162 -3.18 -4.57 -4.94
N SER A 163 -3.43 -3.25 -4.94
CA SER A 163 -4.50 -2.66 -5.75
C SER A 163 -3.94 -1.91 -6.96
N THR A 164 -3.24 -0.79 -6.75
CA THR A 164 -2.80 0.08 -7.85
C THR A 164 -1.81 -0.61 -8.78
N LEU A 165 -0.68 -1.11 -8.25
CA LEU A 165 0.32 -1.78 -9.09
C LEU A 165 -0.20 -3.07 -9.69
N ASN A 166 -1.00 -3.85 -8.95
CA ASN A 166 -1.66 -5.04 -9.48
C ASN A 166 -2.50 -4.70 -10.72
N SER A 167 -3.33 -3.66 -10.64
CA SER A 167 -4.14 -3.21 -11.77
C SER A 167 -3.29 -2.79 -12.97
N VAL A 168 -2.23 -2.01 -12.73
CA VAL A 168 -1.31 -1.56 -13.80
C VAL A 168 -0.63 -2.74 -14.48
N VAL A 169 -0.10 -3.69 -13.71
CA VAL A 169 0.65 -4.84 -14.23
C VAL A 169 -0.24 -5.79 -15.04
N HIS A 170 -1.53 -5.91 -14.69
CA HIS A 170 -2.48 -6.78 -15.39
C HIS A 170 -3.35 -6.04 -16.41
N GLY A 171 -3.18 -4.71 -16.55
CA GLY A 171 -3.99 -3.90 -17.47
C GLY A 171 -5.44 -3.73 -17.04
N SER A 172 -5.79 -4.02 -15.79
CA SER A 172 -7.15 -3.93 -15.27
C SER A 172 -7.54 -2.49 -14.92
N ALA A 173 -8.84 -2.19 -14.98
CA ALA A 173 -9.34 -0.89 -14.57
C ALA A 173 -9.36 -0.73 -13.05
N MET A 174 -9.02 0.47 -12.56
CA MET A 174 -9.10 0.85 -11.16
C MET A 174 -10.39 1.64 -10.90
N VAL A 175 -11.11 1.29 -9.86
CA VAL A 175 -12.30 2.01 -9.36
C VAL A 175 -12.02 2.40 -7.89
N PRO A 176 -11.28 3.50 -7.68
CA PRO A 176 -10.92 3.93 -6.33
C PRO A 176 -12.12 4.55 -5.61
N ILE A 177 -12.24 4.24 -4.33
CA ILE A 177 -13.16 4.88 -3.41
C ILE A 177 -12.35 5.86 -2.56
N GLU A 178 -12.68 7.14 -2.64
CA GLU A 178 -11.93 8.22 -1.96
C GLU A 178 -11.81 7.96 -0.46
N GLN A 179 -12.89 7.47 0.12
CA GLN A 179 -12.96 7.07 1.52
C GLN A 179 -13.87 5.86 1.64
N PHE A 180 -13.48 4.89 2.46
CA PHE A 180 -14.34 3.76 2.75
C PHE A 180 -15.68 4.24 3.31
N ASP A 181 -16.73 3.91 2.58
CA ASP A 181 -18.13 3.95 2.94
C ASP A 181 -18.80 2.76 2.27
N ALA A 182 -19.48 1.93 3.04
CA ALA A 182 -20.05 0.67 2.54
C ALA A 182 -21.05 0.90 1.39
N GLY A 183 -21.90 1.93 1.50
CA GLY A 183 -22.86 2.27 0.44
C GLY A 183 -22.17 2.77 -0.83
N ALA A 184 -21.10 3.57 -0.69
CA ALA A 184 -20.30 4.03 -1.83
C ALA A 184 -19.60 2.86 -2.55
N VAL A 185 -19.07 1.88 -1.79
CA VAL A 185 -18.46 0.66 -2.36
C VAL A 185 -19.51 -0.15 -3.14
N LEU A 186 -20.65 -0.47 -2.53
CA LEU A 186 -21.72 -1.23 -3.18
C LEU A 186 -22.23 -0.54 -4.44
N LYS A 187 -22.42 0.78 -4.38
CA LYS A 187 -22.83 1.60 -5.53
C LYS A 187 -21.80 1.58 -6.65
N ALA A 188 -20.52 1.72 -6.31
CA ALA A 188 -19.44 1.68 -7.29
C ALA A 188 -19.34 0.31 -7.98
N ILE A 189 -19.50 -0.79 -7.24
CA ILE A 189 -19.53 -2.14 -7.79
C ILE A 189 -20.64 -2.26 -8.83
N GLU A 190 -21.86 -1.82 -8.48
CA GLU A 190 -23.00 -1.86 -9.40
C GLU A 190 -22.81 -0.99 -10.63
N GLN A 191 -22.43 0.27 -10.44
CA GLN A 191 -22.32 1.25 -11.52
C GLN A 191 -21.18 0.95 -12.49
N GLU A 192 -20.01 0.60 -11.93
CA GLU A 192 -18.82 0.34 -12.70
C GLU A 192 -18.66 -1.13 -13.10
N LYS A 193 -19.60 -2.00 -12.71
CA LYS A 193 -19.53 -3.45 -12.94
C LYS A 193 -18.19 -4.04 -12.49
N CYS A 194 -17.78 -3.70 -11.26
CA CYS A 194 -16.53 -4.20 -10.72
C CYS A 194 -16.53 -5.72 -10.66
N THR A 195 -15.41 -6.34 -11.03
CA THR A 195 -15.26 -7.80 -11.06
C THR A 195 -14.42 -8.30 -9.87
N ALA A 196 -13.70 -7.39 -9.22
CA ALA A 196 -12.85 -7.67 -8.08
C ALA A 196 -13.05 -6.63 -6.96
N LEU A 197 -12.95 -7.08 -5.71
CA LEU A 197 -13.03 -6.24 -4.51
C LEU A 197 -11.93 -6.62 -3.54
N GLN A 198 -11.27 -5.62 -2.97
CA GLN A 198 -10.26 -5.83 -1.92
C GLN A 198 -10.67 -5.10 -0.66
N GLY A 199 -10.40 -5.69 0.50
CA GLY A 199 -10.73 -5.06 1.77
C GLY A 199 -10.23 -5.81 2.99
N VAL A 200 -10.33 -5.15 4.14
CA VAL A 200 -10.16 -5.81 5.44
C VAL A 200 -11.49 -6.41 5.90
N PRO A 201 -11.50 -7.43 6.78
CA PRO A 201 -12.74 -8.10 7.19
C PRO A 201 -13.85 -7.16 7.66
N THR A 202 -13.50 -6.08 8.38
CA THR A 202 -14.48 -5.09 8.87
C THR A 202 -15.17 -4.31 7.75
N MET A 203 -14.52 -4.12 6.59
CA MET A 203 -15.14 -3.52 5.40
C MET A 203 -16.21 -4.45 4.82
N PHE A 204 -15.88 -5.71 4.61
CA PHE A 204 -16.85 -6.72 4.14
C PHE A 204 -18.04 -6.87 5.09
N ILE A 205 -17.81 -6.85 6.40
CA ILE A 205 -18.88 -6.87 7.39
C ILE A 205 -19.79 -5.65 7.23
N ALA A 206 -19.24 -4.46 7.07
CA ALA A 206 -20.00 -3.22 6.89
C ALA A 206 -20.82 -3.24 5.59
N GLU A 207 -20.24 -3.75 4.51
CA GLU A 207 -20.91 -3.92 3.22
C GLU A 207 -22.08 -4.92 3.33
N LEU A 208 -21.82 -6.13 3.86
CA LEU A 208 -22.84 -7.17 4.06
C LEU A 208 -23.97 -6.77 5.02
N ARG A 209 -23.74 -5.86 5.95
CA ARG A 209 -24.73 -5.36 6.93
C ARG A 209 -25.32 -4.01 6.51
N HIS A 210 -25.00 -3.50 5.32
CA HIS A 210 -25.57 -2.25 4.84
C HIS A 210 -27.10 -2.38 4.70
N PRO A 211 -27.90 -1.42 5.22
CA PRO A 211 -29.38 -1.52 5.21
C PRO A 211 -29.99 -1.75 3.81
N ASP A 212 -29.33 -1.22 2.79
CA ASP A 212 -29.77 -1.32 1.40
C ASP A 212 -29.00 -2.39 0.60
N PHE A 213 -28.29 -3.31 1.25
CA PHE A 213 -27.45 -4.31 0.58
C PHE A 213 -28.17 -5.04 -0.56
N GLU A 214 -29.37 -5.53 -0.29
CA GLU A 214 -30.19 -6.28 -1.23
C GLU A 214 -30.69 -5.45 -2.46
N LYS A 215 -30.47 -4.12 -2.46
CA LYS A 215 -30.86 -3.24 -3.56
C LYS A 215 -29.79 -3.14 -4.63
N TYR A 216 -28.53 -3.55 -4.32
CA TYR A 216 -27.41 -3.43 -5.23
C TYR A 216 -27.18 -4.69 -6.05
N GLU A 217 -26.89 -4.51 -7.34
CA GLU A 217 -26.54 -5.60 -8.26
C GLU A 217 -25.04 -5.88 -8.23
N LEU A 218 -24.64 -6.98 -7.55
CA LEU A 218 -23.24 -7.33 -7.29
C LEU A 218 -22.74 -8.52 -8.11
N SER A 219 -23.55 -9.09 -9.01
CA SER A 219 -23.25 -10.32 -9.75
C SER A 219 -22.05 -10.22 -10.70
N SER A 220 -21.54 -9.01 -10.94
CA SER A 220 -20.31 -8.80 -11.71
C SER A 220 -19.05 -9.22 -10.92
N LEU A 221 -19.10 -9.27 -9.59
CA LEU A 221 -17.97 -9.67 -8.76
C LEU A 221 -17.67 -11.18 -8.94
N ARG A 222 -16.40 -11.52 -8.86
CA ARG A 222 -15.91 -12.91 -8.89
C ARG A 222 -14.74 -13.17 -7.96
N THR A 223 -13.80 -12.23 -7.81
CA THR A 223 -12.53 -12.41 -7.10
C THR A 223 -12.24 -11.23 -6.18
N GLY A 224 -11.25 -11.38 -5.33
CA GLY A 224 -10.83 -10.34 -4.39
C GLY A 224 -9.83 -10.84 -3.36
N ILE A 225 -9.45 -9.94 -2.47
CA ILE A 225 -8.60 -10.25 -1.31
C ILE A 225 -9.28 -9.76 -0.05
N MET A 226 -9.42 -10.64 0.94
CA MET A 226 -9.71 -10.26 2.32
C MET A 226 -8.44 -10.48 3.14
N ALA A 227 -7.85 -9.41 3.70
CA ALA A 227 -6.57 -9.49 4.38
C ALA A 227 -6.41 -8.36 5.42
N GLY A 228 -5.24 -8.30 6.08
CA GLY A 228 -4.90 -7.25 7.05
C GLY A 228 -5.29 -7.56 8.50
N SER A 229 -6.03 -8.62 8.73
CA SER A 229 -6.31 -9.23 10.03
C SER A 229 -6.86 -10.64 9.82
N SER A 230 -7.11 -11.40 10.91
CA SER A 230 -7.76 -12.71 10.82
C SER A 230 -9.12 -12.59 10.14
N CYS A 231 -9.35 -13.42 9.12
CA CYS A 231 -10.56 -13.41 8.31
C CYS A 231 -11.60 -14.35 8.89
N PRO A 232 -12.76 -13.85 9.40
CA PRO A 232 -13.78 -14.72 9.98
C PRO A 232 -14.40 -15.64 8.92
N ILE A 233 -14.50 -16.91 9.21
CA ILE A 233 -15.02 -17.96 8.31
C ILE A 233 -16.41 -17.58 7.76
N GLU A 234 -17.30 -17.14 8.62
CA GLU A 234 -18.67 -16.80 8.23
C GLU A 234 -18.73 -15.57 7.32
N VAL A 235 -17.87 -14.57 7.52
CA VAL A 235 -17.77 -13.40 6.65
C VAL A 235 -17.29 -13.80 5.25
N MET A 236 -16.30 -14.68 5.17
CA MET A 236 -15.82 -15.22 3.90
C MET A 236 -16.94 -15.96 3.15
N LYS A 237 -17.66 -16.87 3.84
CA LYS A 237 -18.78 -17.61 3.26
C LYS A 237 -19.89 -16.68 2.76
N GLU A 238 -20.31 -15.72 3.59
CA GLU A 238 -21.32 -14.73 3.20
C GLU A 238 -20.86 -13.89 1.99
N SER A 239 -19.59 -13.47 1.94
CA SER A 239 -19.05 -12.73 0.80
C SER A 239 -19.07 -13.56 -0.49
N MET A 240 -18.75 -14.85 -0.39
CA MET A 240 -18.81 -15.77 -1.53
C MET A 240 -20.24 -15.99 -2.04
N GLU A 241 -21.19 -16.11 -1.13
CA GLU A 241 -22.59 -16.41 -1.44
C GLU A 241 -23.36 -15.17 -1.90
N LYS A 242 -23.32 -14.09 -1.08
CA LYS A 242 -24.15 -12.89 -1.25
C LYS A 242 -23.52 -11.83 -2.15
N MET A 243 -22.17 -11.73 -2.16
CA MET A 243 -21.42 -10.79 -2.99
C MET A 243 -20.85 -11.44 -4.25
N TYR A 244 -21.15 -12.70 -4.54
CA TYR A 244 -20.64 -13.45 -5.71
C TYR A 244 -19.12 -13.61 -5.77
N LEU A 245 -18.38 -13.37 -4.69
CA LEU A 245 -16.92 -13.43 -4.61
C LEU A 245 -16.42 -14.89 -4.50
N LYS A 246 -16.82 -15.75 -5.44
CA LYS A 246 -16.53 -17.19 -5.39
C LYS A 246 -15.03 -17.51 -5.37
N GLU A 247 -14.22 -16.65 -5.96
CA GLU A 247 -12.77 -16.79 -6.07
C GLU A 247 -12.01 -15.89 -5.07
N ILE A 248 -12.68 -15.38 -3.99
CA ILE A 248 -12.01 -14.55 -2.98
C ILE A 248 -10.90 -15.32 -2.28
N THR A 249 -9.79 -14.64 -1.99
CA THR A 249 -8.59 -15.22 -1.40
C THR A 249 -8.22 -14.50 -0.10
N ILE A 250 -7.42 -15.16 0.73
CA ILE A 250 -6.72 -14.57 1.88
C ILE A 250 -5.25 -14.39 1.51
N ALA A 251 -4.66 -13.27 1.92
CA ALA A 251 -3.24 -13.01 1.80
C ALA A 251 -2.65 -12.66 3.17
N TYR A 252 -1.46 -13.20 3.45
CA TYR A 252 -0.67 -12.90 4.63
C TYR A 252 0.67 -12.29 4.24
N GLY A 253 1.10 -11.34 5.02
CA GLY A 253 2.39 -10.69 4.91
C GLY A 253 2.42 -9.34 5.64
N LEU A 254 3.50 -8.61 5.45
CA LEU A 254 3.78 -7.35 6.14
C LEU A 254 4.43 -6.36 5.15
N THR A 255 4.47 -5.08 5.50
CA THR A 255 5.05 -4.06 4.62
C THR A 255 6.49 -4.41 4.22
N GLU A 256 7.26 -5.00 5.12
CA GLU A 256 8.63 -5.47 4.96
C GLU A 256 8.76 -6.62 3.94
N SER A 257 7.64 -7.24 3.53
CA SER A 257 7.59 -8.30 2.51
C SER A 257 6.83 -7.90 1.22
N SER A 258 6.56 -6.64 0.98
CA SER A 258 6.14 -5.99 -0.29
C SER A 258 4.72 -6.23 -0.83
N PRO A 259 3.63 -6.58 -0.13
CA PRO A 259 3.55 -7.04 1.23
C PRO A 259 3.36 -8.56 1.40
N VAL A 260 3.04 -9.35 0.35
CA VAL A 260 2.53 -10.72 0.49
C VAL A 260 3.66 -11.76 0.48
N ILE A 261 3.62 -12.65 1.46
CA ILE A 261 4.45 -13.87 1.55
C ILE A 261 3.64 -15.08 1.09
N THR A 262 2.44 -15.27 1.68
CA THR A 262 1.57 -16.40 1.36
C THR A 262 0.18 -15.93 0.95
N MET A 263 -0.49 -16.77 0.15
CA MET A 263 -1.83 -16.49 -0.33
C MET A 263 -2.58 -17.78 -0.60
N THR A 264 -3.86 -17.86 -0.24
CA THR A 264 -4.73 -18.96 -0.66
C THR A 264 -4.99 -18.90 -2.16
N ARG A 265 -5.31 -20.02 -2.77
CA ARG A 265 -5.62 -20.09 -4.19
C ARG A 265 -7.13 -20.00 -4.41
N ARG A 266 -7.54 -19.40 -5.51
CA ARG A 266 -8.96 -19.21 -5.86
C ARG A 266 -9.73 -20.52 -6.02
N ASP A 267 -9.04 -21.61 -6.32
CA ASP A 267 -9.55 -22.96 -6.49
C ASP A 267 -9.33 -23.86 -5.25
N ASP A 268 -8.73 -23.33 -4.18
CA ASP A 268 -8.64 -24.05 -2.91
C ASP A 268 -10.05 -24.28 -2.32
N PRO A 269 -10.30 -25.44 -1.67
CA PRO A 269 -11.52 -25.64 -0.90
C PRO A 269 -11.75 -24.54 0.13
N ILE A 270 -13.02 -24.22 0.44
CA ILE A 270 -13.37 -23.13 1.34
C ILE A 270 -12.68 -23.26 2.71
N GLU A 271 -12.59 -24.49 3.23
CA GLU A 271 -11.93 -24.76 4.50
C GLU A 271 -10.48 -24.29 4.50
N LYS A 272 -9.71 -24.58 3.43
CA LYS A 272 -8.34 -24.11 3.29
C LYS A 272 -8.25 -22.60 3.15
N ARG A 273 -9.21 -21.98 2.45
CA ARG A 273 -9.22 -20.52 2.28
C ARG A 273 -9.53 -19.75 3.55
N VAL A 274 -10.22 -20.35 4.51
CA VAL A 274 -10.65 -19.67 5.76
C VAL A 274 -9.84 -20.10 6.99
N GLU A 275 -9.20 -21.27 6.95
CA GLU A 275 -8.45 -21.83 8.08
C GLU A 275 -6.94 -21.63 7.95
N THR A 276 -6.45 -21.20 6.78
CA THR A 276 -5.02 -21.02 6.53
C THR A 276 -4.72 -19.70 5.83
N VAL A 277 -3.46 -19.29 5.87
CA VAL A 277 -2.94 -18.16 5.07
C VAL A 277 -2.44 -18.60 3.69
N GLY A 278 -2.72 -19.84 3.30
CA GLY A 278 -2.43 -20.39 1.98
C GLY A 278 -0.99 -20.85 1.79
N LYS A 279 -0.52 -20.74 0.56
CA LYS A 279 0.81 -21.21 0.14
C LYS A 279 1.71 -20.02 -0.18
N VAL A 280 3.00 -20.20 -0.03
CA VAL A 280 4.03 -19.25 -0.44
C VAL A 280 3.83 -18.85 -1.90
N LEU A 281 3.99 -17.55 -2.22
CA LEU A 281 3.99 -17.08 -3.60
C LEU A 281 5.20 -17.61 -4.37
N PRO A 282 5.13 -17.68 -5.71
CA PRO A 282 6.26 -18.11 -6.53
C PRO A 282 7.54 -17.32 -6.22
N HIS A 283 8.69 -18.00 -6.23
CA HIS A 283 10.02 -17.42 -5.99
C HIS A 283 10.22 -16.79 -4.59
N ILE A 284 9.40 -17.17 -3.62
CA ILE A 284 9.59 -16.87 -2.21
C ILE A 284 9.82 -18.19 -1.48
N GLU A 285 10.72 -18.21 -0.53
CA GLU A 285 10.90 -19.29 0.41
C GLU A 285 10.40 -18.84 1.78
N ALA A 286 9.72 -19.73 2.48
CA ALA A 286 9.29 -19.49 3.86
C ALA A 286 9.40 -20.77 4.67
N LYS A 287 9.70 -20.62 5.95
CA LYS A 287 9.76 -21.72 6.91
C LYS A 287 9.36 -21.25 8.30
N ILE A 288 9.07 -22.20 9.17
CA ILE A 288 8.79 -21.96 10.58
C ILE A 288 10.02 -22.32 11.39
N VAL A 289 10.44 -21.42 12.26
CA VAL A 289 11.61 -21.61 13.11
C VAL A 289 11.25 -21.41 14.58
N ASP A 290 12.03 -22.02 15.45
CA ASP A 290 11.97 -21.76 16.88
C ASP A 290 12.46 -20.32 17.14
N PRO A 291 11.65 -19.45 17.77
CA PRO A 291 12.00 -18.04 17.99
C PRO A 291 13.17 -17.85 19.01
N GLU A 292 13.53 -18.89 19.80
CA GLU A 292 14.60 -18.79 20.80
C GLU A 292 15.97 -19.13 20.19
N ASN A 293 16.06 -20.13 19.34
CA ASN A 293 17.33 -20.66 18.81
C ASN A 293 17.47 -20.60 17.27
N GLY A 294 16.36 -20.30 16.54
CA GLY A 294 16.35 -20.17 15.09
C GLY A 294 16.36 -21.50 14.33
N GLU A 295 16.22 -22.64 15.02
CA GLU A 295 16.19 -23.97 14.38
C GLU A 295 14.89 -24.19 13.62
N ASP A 296 14.98 -24.92 12.50
CA ASP A 296 13.82 -25.26 11.68
C ASP A 296 12.87 -26.19 12.44
N LEU A 297 11.59 -25.82 12.49
CA LEU A 297 10.57 -26.65 13.14
C LEU A 297 9.86 -27.54 12.12
N PRO A 298 9.50 -28.79 12.52
CA PRO A 298 8.74 -29.69 11.65
C PRO A 298 7.28 -29.21 11.49
N PRO A 299 6.58 -29.65 10.43
CA PRO A 299 5.17 -29.31 10.24
C PRO A 299 4.31 -29.71 11.44
N GLY A 300 3.47 -28.77 11.88
CA GLY A 300 2.56 -28.94 13.03
C GLY A 300 3.08 -28.32 14.34
N GLU A 301 4.34 -27.93 14.41
CA GLU A 301 4.89 -27.22 15.55
C GLU A 301 4.72 -25.69 15.36
N PRO A 302 4.24 -24.96 16.37
CA PRO A 302 4.12 -23.51 16.32
C PRO A 302 5.50 -22.85 16.47
N GLY A 303 5.74 -21.79 15.67
CA GLY A 303 6.99 -21.04 15.71
C GLY A 303 6.89 -19.77 14.87
N GLU A 304 7.99 -19.03 14.76
CA GLU A 304 8.07 -17.80 13.95
C GLU A 304 8.14 -18.13 12.46
N LEU A 305 7.31 -17.45 11.64
CA LEU A 305 7.44 -17.50 10.20
C LEU A 305 8.58 -16.60 9.74
N ILE A 306 9.54 -17.15 9.00
CA ILE A 306 10.57 -16.37 8.31
C ILE A 306 10.49 -16.58 6.81
N ALA A 307 10.86 -15.55 6.04
CA ALA A 307 10.78 -15.60 4.59
C ALA A 307 11.99 -14.97 3.91
N ARG A 308 12.34 -15.45 2.72
CA ARG A 308 13.31 -14.82 1.83
C ARG A 308 12.85 -14.88 0.39
N GLY A 309 13.24 -13.88 -0.42
CA GLY A 309 12.90 -13.83 -1.83
C GLY A 309 12.92 -12.42 -2.37
N TYR A 310 12.42 -12.28 -3.59
CA TYR A 310 12.35 -10.98 -4.27
C TYR A 310 11.52 -9.94 -3.50
N ASN A 311 10.61 -10.38 -2.65
CA ASN A 311 9.64 -9.55 -1.94
C ASN A 311 10.19 -8.89 -0.67
N ILE A 312 11.35 -9.31 -0.18
CA ILE A 312 11.90 -8.77 1.07
C ILE A 312 12.44 -7.36 0.85
N MET A 313 12.09 -6.45 1.76
CA MET A 313 12.55 -5.06 1.75
C MET A 313 14.06 -4.93 1.67
N LYS A 314 14.55 -3.79 1.16
CA LYS A 314 15.97 -3.46 1.23
C LYS A 314 16.45 -3.22 2.66
N GLY A 315 15.56 -2.65 3.48
CA GLY A 315 15.80 -2.36 4.89
C GLY A 315 14.92 -1.24 5.39
N TYR A 316 15.16 -0.81 6.62
CA TYR A 316 14.57 0.40 7.18
C TYR A 316 15.48 1.61 6.92
N TYR A 317 14.96 2.62 6.28
CA TYR A 317 15.71 3.82 5.90
C TYR A 317 16.37 4.48 7.12
N LYS A 318 17.68 4.68 7.05
CA LYS A 318 18.54 5.21 8.13
C LYS A 318 18.48 4.43 9.45
N MET A 319 18.07 3.17 9.41
CA MET A 319 18.00 2.32 10.60
C MET A 319 18.72 0.97 10.38
N PRO A 320 20.05 0.96 10.17
CA PRO A 320 20.78 -0.27 9.83
C PRO A 320 20.73 -1.33 10.94
N GLU A 321 20.72 -0.92 12.21
CA GLU A 321 20.61 -1.83 13.34
C GLU A 321 19.25 -2.55 13.35
N LYS A 322 18.16 -1.79 13.13
CA LYS A 322 16.81 -2.37 13.03
C LYS A 322 16.65 -3.27 11.81
N THR A 323 17.34 -2.93 10.73
CA THR A 323 17.37 -3.78 9.54
C THR A 323 18.06 -5.11 9.85
N ALA A 324 19.23 -5.09 10.52
CA ALA A 324 19.97 -6.28 10.92
C ALA A 324 19.21 -7.15 11.94
N GLU A 325 18.41 -6.54 12.82
CA GLU A 325 17.52 -7.26 13.76
C GLU A 325 16.35 -7.97 13.04
N SER A 326 15.95 -7.46 11.87
CA SER A 326 14.77 -7.97 11.14
C SER A 326 15.13 -8.87 9.97
N ILE A 327 16.32 -8.70 9.39
CA ILE A 327 16.83 -9.52 8.28
C ILE A 327 18.14 -10.18 8.74
N VAL A 328 18.07 -11.46 9.04
CA VAL A 328 19.20 -12.27 9.51
C VAL A 328 19.52 -13.32 8.45
N ASP A 329 20.76 -13.36 7.98
CA ASP A 329 21.24 -14.31 6.94
C ASP A 329 20.34 -14.35 5.69
N GLY A 330 19.77 -13.18 5.31
CA GLY A 330 18.89 -13.02 4.15
C GLY A 330 17.43 -13.46 4.40
N TRP A 331 17.08 -13.84 5.62
CA TRP A 331 15.72 -14.16 6.03
C TRP A 331 15.08 -12.99 6.79
N LEU A 332 13.91 -12.58 6.35
CA LEU A 332 13.06 -11.64 7.09
C LEU A 332 12.35 -12.39 8.22
N HIS A 333 12.53 -11.96 9.43
CA HIS A 333 11.84 -12.41 10.63
C HIS A 333 10.52 -11.66 10.79
N SER A 334 9.39 -12.37 10.69
CA SER A 334 8.05 -11.74 10.74
C SER A 334 7.66 -11.29 12.15
N LYS A 335 8.13 -11.99 13.16
CA LYS A 335 7.73 -11.89 14.57
C LYS A 335 6.28 -12.31 14.84
N ASP A 336 5.69 -13.04 13.88
CA ASP A 336 4.35 -13.64 13.97
C ASP A 336 4.43 -15.14 14.24
#